data_9ef3d319c880faa995d2d6290a5646ee
#
_entry.id   9ef3d319c880faa995d2d6290a5646ee
#
_cell.length_a   1.000
_cell.length_b   1.000
_cell.length_c   1.000
_cell.angle_alpha   90.00
_cell.angle_beta   90.00
_cell.angle_gamma   90.00
#
_symmetry.space_group_name_H-M   'P 1'
#
loop_
_entity.id
_entity.type
_entity.pdbx_description
1 polymer ?
#
loop_
_entity_poly.entity_id
_entity_poly.type
_entity_poly.pdbx_seq_one_letter_code
_entity_poly.pdbx_strand_id
1 'polypeptide(L)'
;MAANGLEEALRVLDSKSRGLIELLVSGLKKFYKKDAEALFGHGRDTMHVNEQAMVGCVYRYMYEEPLNATVLSFPHIDIEYNRMLGLYEDEIEKAIRRCCKCKYADRQFECIAREDVYLKWIADLKSKRDYKGIRPDIIVHERNEPNNGLIIEFKKMDFDVTYDVQKVRYATCHCSPLHYIVGAVVRLRQSNAEVEIYQDGQPNCKFSVSCQGVAV
;
A
#
# COMPACT_ATOMS: atom_id res chain seq x y z
N MET A 1 12.01 -21.53 -12.05
CA MET A 1 11.01 -21.87 -11.02
C MET A 1 10.45 -20.66 -10.27
N ALA A 2 11.12 -19.50 -10.23
CA ALA A 2 10.65 -18.32 -9.50
C ALA A 2 9.48 -17.53 -10.18
N ALA A 3 9.24 -17.73 -11.46
CA ALA A 3 8.14 -17.03 -12.17
C ALA A 3 6.74 -17.54 -11.74
N ASN A 4 6.63 -18.81 -11.37
CA ASN A 4 5.33 -19.41 -11.02
C ASN A 4 4.73 -18.85 -9.71
N GLY A 5 5.56 -18.46 -8.73
CA GLY A 5 5.07 -17.98 -7.43
C GLY A 5 4.35 -16.64 -7.51
N LEU A 6 4.86 -15.67 -8.31
CA LEU A 6 4.19 -14.39 -8.46
C LEU A 6 2.86 -14.52 -9.23
N GLU A 7 2.87 -15.26 -10.34
CA GLU A 7 1.64 -15.46 -11.12
C GLU A 7 0.55 -16.14 -10.29
N GLU A 8 0.92 -17.09 -9.45
CA GLU A 8 -0.01 -17.75 -8.54
C GLU A 8 -0.57 -16.77 -7.49
N ALA A 9 0.30 -15.99 -6.84
CA ALA A 9 -0.13 -14.99 -5.86
C ALA A 9 -1.05 -13.93 -6.47
N LEU A 10 -0.78 -13.51 -7.71
CA LEU A 10 -1.54 -12.46 -8.37
C LEU A 10 -2.74 -12.97 -9.18
N ARG A 11 -2.99 -14.27 -9.21
CA ARG A 11 -4.09 -14.87 -9.98
C ARG A 11 -5.47 -14.36 -9.55
N VAL A 12 -5.61 -14.02 -8.27
CA VAL A 12 -6.86 -13.51 -7.69
C VAL A 12 -7.13 -12.03 -8.00
N LEU A 13 -6.13 -11.31 -8.54
CA LEU A 13 -6.23 -9.90 -8.87
C LEU A 13 -6.73 -9.70 -10.31
N ASP A 14 -7.51 -8.65 -10.54
CA ASP A 14 -7.81 -8.18 -11.89
C ASP A 14 -6.55 -7.68 -12.61
N SER A 15 -6.64 -7.47 -13.92
CA SER A 15 -5.48 -7.10 -14.76
C SER A 15 -4.84 -5.76 -14.36
N LYS A 16 -5.65 -4.78 -13.93
CA LYS A 16 -5.14 -3.46 -13.51
C LYS A 16 -4.36 -3.57 -12.20
N SER A 17 -4.97 -4.19 -11.19
CA SER A 17 -4.33 -4.44 -9.90
C SER A 17 -3.05 -5.23 -10.06
N ARG A 18 -3.06 -6.27 -10.92
CA ARG A 18 -1.89 -7.08 -11.21
C ARG A 18 -0.73 -6.25 -11.75
N GLY A 19 -0.97 -5.43 -12.79
CA GLY A 19 0.07 -4.58 -13.38
C GLY A 19 0.68 -3.58 -12.38
N LEU A 20 -0.13 -3.04 -11.48
CA LEU A 20 0.34 -2.15 -10.43
C LEU A 20 1.19 -2.87 -9.37
N ILE A 21 0.82 -4.10 -9.02
CA ILE A 21 1.61 -4.92 -8.08
C ILE A 21 2.89 -5.45 -8.73
N GLU A 22 2.89 -5.79 -10.01
CA GLU A 22 4.10 -6.15 -10.76
C GLU A 22 5.12 -5.01 -10.75
N LEU A 23 4.67 -3.75 -10.88
CA LEU A 23 5.52 -2.57 -10.75
C LEU A 23 6.20 -2.51 -9.37
N LEU A 24 5.43 -2.68 -8.28
CA LEU A 24 5.98 -2.74 -6.92
C LEU A 24 6.99 -3.88 -6.76
N VAL A 25 6.65 -5.08 -7.24
CA VAL A 25 7.52 -6.27 -7.15
C VAL A 25 8.82 -6.04 -7.90
N SER A 26 8.79 -5.40 -9.08
CA SER A 26 10.00 -5.05 -9.83
C SER A 26 10.88 -4.07 -9.05
N GLY A 27 10.30 -3.03 -8.48
CA GLY A 27 11.01 -2.09 -7.61
C GLY A 27 11.69 -2.78 -6.42
N LEU A 28 10.96 -3.65 -5.71
CA LEU A 28 11.49 -4.43 -4.59
C LEU A 28 12.62 -5.37 -5.00
N LYS A 29 12.50 -6.10 -6.11
CA LYS A 29 13.56 -6.98 -6.62
C LYS A 29 14.85 -6.21 -6.90
N LYS A 30 14.74 -5.03 -7.54
CA LYS A 30 15.90 -4.17 -7.81
C LYS A 30 16.51 -3.64 -6.52
N PHE A 31 15.69 -3.23 -5.55
CA PHE A 31 16.12 -2.82 -4.22
C PHE A 31 16.95 -3.90 -3.53
N TYR A 32 16.42 -5.14 -3.44
CA TYR A 32 17.14 -6.26 -2.83
C TYR A 32 18.40 -6.68 -3.58
N LYS A 33 18.44 -6.47 -4.88
CA LYS A 33 19.63 -6.78 -5.69
C LYS A 33 20.75 -5.76 -5.53
N LYS A 34 20.43 -4.48 -5.29
CA LYS A 34 21.40 -3.39 -5.40
C LYS A 34 21.72 -2.68 -4.09
N ASP A 35 20.71 -2.42 -3.25
CA ASP A 35 20.84 -1.49 -2.14
C ASP A 35 20.56 -2.11 -0.77
N ALA A 36 19.80 -3.20 -0.69
CA ALA A 36 19.35 -3.76 0.59
C ALA A 36 20.53 -4.14 1.49
N GLU A 37 21.57 -4.78 0.95
CA GLU A 37 22.75 -5.19 1.72
C GLU A 37 23.45 -3.98 2.35
N ALA A 38 23.62 -2.91 1.60
CA ALA A 38 24.27 -1.68 2.08
C ALA A 38 23.41 -0.96 3.12
N LEU A 39 22.08 -0.93 2.93
CA LEU A 39 21.14 -0.22 3.80
C LEU A 39 20.80 -0.99 5.08
N PHE A 40 20.74 -2.31 5.05
CA PHE A 40 20.55 -3.13 6.26
C PHE A 40 21.86 -3.38 7.03
N GLY A 41 23.03 -3.20 6.38
CA GLY A 41 24.35 -3.38 6.97
C GLY A 41 24.74 -4.84 7.23
N HIS A 42 26.00 -5.06 7.58
CA HIS A 42 26.56 -6.37 7.89
C HIS A 42 26.58 -6.73 9.39
N GLY A 43 25.72 -6.14 10.22
CA GLY A 43 25.81 -6.36 11.65
C GLY A 43 24.52 -6.10 12.42
N ARG A 44 24.59 -6.36 13.75
CA ARG A 44 23.46 -6.26 14.68
C ARG A 44 22.89 -4.83 14.86
N ASP A 45 23.57 -3.80 14.34
CA ASP A 45 23.18 -2.39 14.46
C ASP A 45 22.34 -1.86 13.28
N THR A 46 21.51 -2.70 12.68
CA THR A 46 20.60 -2.34 11.57
C THR A 46 19.49 -1.35 11.97
N MET A 47 19.43 -0.94 13.23
CA MET A 47 18.42 0.01 13.72
C MET A 47 18.55 1.44 13.15
N HIS A 48 19.70 1.80 12.59
CA HIS A 48 20.00 3.19 12.22
C HIS A 48 19.61 3.58 10.78
N VAL A 49 19.29 2.62 9.92
CA VAL A 49 18.89 2.99 8.56
C VAL A 49 17.46 3.52 8.57
N ASN A 50 17.31 4.73 8.07
CA ASN A 50 16.03 5.40 7.97
C ASN A 50 15.12 4.64 6.98
N GLU A 51 13.90 4.30 7.42
CA GLU A 51 12.84 3.69 6.60
C GLU A 51 12.62 4.49 5.31
N GLN A 52 12.62 5.83 5.40
CA GLN A 52 12.46 6.71 4.25
C GLN A 52 13.55 6.54 3.19
N ALA A 53 14.79 6.22 3.56
CA ALA A 53 15.85 5.95 2.61
C ALA A 53 15.56 4.68 1.79
N MET A 54 15.05 3.63 2.44
CA MET A 54 14.65 2.39 1.77
C MET A 54 13.45 2.62 0.84
N VAL A 55 12.44 3.35 1.31
CA VAL A 55 11.27 3.77 0.51
C VAL A 55 11.73 4.56 -0.71
N GLY A 56 12.65 5.52 -0.55
CA GLY A 56 13.22 6.30 -1.64
C GLY A 56 13.93 5.45 -2.70
N CYS A 57 14.64 4.39 -2.28
CA CYS A 57 15.27 3.46 -3.23
C CYS A 57 14.22 2.65 -4.00
N VAL A 58 13.21 2.10 -3.32
CA VAL A 58 12.13 1.35 -3.99
C VAL A 58 11.37 2.25 -4.96
N TYR A 59 11.01 3.48 -4.53
CA TYR A 59 10.39 4.49 -5.38
C TYR A 59 11.18 4.74 -6.66
N ARG A 60 12.50 5.00 -6.54
CA ARG A 60 13.38 5.21 -7.69
C ARG A 60 13.31 4.04 -8.67
N TYR A 61 13.38 2.81 -8.16
CA TYR A 61 13.34 1.61 -9.01
C TYR A 61 11.98 1.38 -9.65
N MET A 62 10.88 1.72 -8.97
CA MET A 62 9.55 1.72 -9.59
C MET A 62 9.46 2.76 -10.71
N TYR A 63 10.01 3.95 -10.49
CA TYR A 63 10.00 5.04 -11.46
C TYR A 63 10.84 4.75 -12.72
N GLU A 64 11.95 3.99 -12.57
CA GLU A 64 12.81 3.56 -13.67
C GLU A 64 12.24 2.40 -14.50
N GLU A 65 11.15 1.75 -14.04
CA GLU A 65 10.52 0.66 -14.81
C GLU A 65 9.79 1.21 -16.03
N PRO A 66 9.92 0.50 -17.18
CA PRO A 66 9.07 0.81 -18.33
C PRO A 66 7.60 0.55 -17.94
N LEU A 67 6.80 1.61 -18.01
CA LEU A 67 5.38 1.54 -17.67
C LEU A 67 4.66 0.62 -18.66
N ASN A 68 4.06 -0.45 -18.18
CA ASN A 68 3.15 -1.25 -18.99
C ASN A 68 1.85 -0.48 -19.26
N ALA A 69 1.03 -0.96 -20.21
CA ALA A 69 -0.20 -0.27 -20.63
C ALA A 69 -1.17 0.02 -19.46
N THR A 70 -1.15 -0.81 -18.41
CA THR A 70 -1.97 -0.62 -17.22
C THR A 70 -1.46 0.55 -16.37
N VAL A 71 -0.14 0.63 -16.18
CA VAL A 71 0.49 1.70 -15.39
C VAL A 71 0.44 3.03 -16.13
N LEU A 72 0.42 3.01 -17.48
CA LEU A 72 0.22 4.22 -18.31
C LEU A 72 -1.10 4.95 -18.02
N SER A 73 -2.11 4.25 -17.48
CA SER A 73 -3.34 4.89 -16.98
C SER A 73 -3.14 5.67 -15.68
N PHE A 74 -1.96 5.52 -15.03
CA PHE A 74 -1.58 6.18 -13.79
C PHE A 74 -0.17 6.73 -13.95
N PRO A 75 0.02 7.85 -14.69
CA PRO A 75 1.34 8.30 -15.14
C PRO A 75 2.23 8.86 -14.04
N HIS A 76 1.74 8.95 -12.80
CA HIS A 76 2.49 9.53 -11.70
C HIS A 76 2.72 8.53 -10.58
N ILE A 77 3.98 8.47 -10.14
CA ILE A 77 4.39 7.80 -8.92
C ILE A 77 4.93 8.90 -8.01
N ASP A 78 4.32 9.08 -6.84
CA ASP A 78 4.71 10.12 -5.88
C ASP A 78 5.06 9.48 -4.51
N ILE A 79 6.05 10.10 -3.83
CA ILE A 79 6.52 9.69 -2.50
C ILE A 79 6.03 10.68 -1.44
N GLU A 80 5.68 10.17 -0.25
CA GLU A 80 5.18 10.97 0.89
C GLU A 80 4.10 11.99 0.47
N TYR A 81 3.13 11.57 -0.31
CA TYR A 81 2.18 12.45 -0.94
C TYR A 81 1.18 13.04 0.03
N ASN A 82 1.29 14.35 0.24
CA ASN A 82 0.50 15.12 1.19
C ASN A 82 -0.87 15.58 0.65
N ARG A 83 -1.27 15.18 -0.55
CA ARG A 83 -2.44 15.74 -1.25
C ARG A 83 -3.79 15.22 -0.77
N MET A 84 -3.78 14.22 0.11
CA MET A 84 -4.99 13.80 0.81
C MET A 84 -5.40 14.77 1.93
N LEU A 85 -4.83 15.96 1.93
CA LEU A 85 -5.03 17.04 2.89
C LEU A 85 -6.43 17.67 2.82
N GLY A 86 -7.29 17.24 1.92
CA GLY A 86 -8.62 17.80 1.76
C GLY A 86 -9.76 16.98 2.34
N LEU A 87 -9.47 15.81 2.91
CA LEU A 87 -10.50 15.04 3.61
C LEU A 87 -10.66 15.60 5.01
N TYR A 88 -11.49 16.62 5.14
CA TYR A 88 -11.96 17.12 6.42
C TYR A 88 -12.62 15.99 7.20
N GLU A 89 -12.58 16.07 8.54
CA GLU A 89 -13.25 15.12 9.44
C GLU A 89 -14.67 14.80 8.99
N ASP A 90 -15.40 15.80 8.52
CA ASP A 90 -16.75 15.67 7.99
C ASP A 90 -16.86 14.74 6.77
N GLU A 91 -15.85 14.69 5.91
CA GLU A 91 -15.85 13.84 4.73
C GLU A 91 -15.54 12.40 5.09
N ILE A 92 -14.62 12.17 6.04
CA ILE A 92 -14.35 10.85 6.61
C ILE A 92 -15.61 10.33 7.30
N GLU A 93 -16.25 11.14 8.13
CA GLU A 93 -17.47 10.77 8.82
C GLU A 93 -18.64 10.53 7.86
N LYS A 94 -18.77 11.34 6.80
CA LYS A 94 -19.75 11.12 5.72
C LYS A 94 -19.45 9.85 4.93
N ALA A 95 -18.18 9.53 4.66
CA ALA A 95 -17.78 8.31 4.00
C ALA A 95 -18.14 7.08 4.85
N ILE A 96 -17.86 7.11 6.16
CA ILE A 96 -18.24 6.06 7.10
C ILE A 96 -19.76 5.89 7.15
N ARG A 97 -20.53 6.99 7.25
CA ARG A 97 -22.00 6.96 7.25
C ARG A 97 -22.58 6.46 5.93
N ARG A 98 -21.96 6.75 4.80
CA ARG A 98 -22.36 6.20 3.49
C ARG A 98 -22.09 4.72 3.41
N CYS A 99 -20.96 4.26 3.92
CA CYS A 99 -20.61 2.84 3.98
C CYS A 99 -21.64 2.02 4.76
N CYS A 100 -22.16 2.55 5.87
CA CYS A 100 -23.23 1.92 6.64
C CYS A 100 -24.56 1.79 5.87
N LYS A 101 -24.72 2.51 4.76
CA LYS A 101 -25.91 2.48 3.87
C LYS A 101 -25.60 1.80 2.54
N CYS A 102 -24.43 1.22 2.37
CA CYS A 102 -23.99 0.64 1.13
C CYS A 102 -24.91 -0.51 0.71
N LYS A 103 -25.35 -0.52 -0.56
CA LYS A 103 -26.15 -1.60 -1.18
C LYS A 103 -25.45 -2.97 -1.17
N TYR A 104 -24.17 -3.00 -0.81
CA TYR A 104 -23.36 -4.22 -0.71
C TYR A 104 -23.43 -4.89 0.66
N ALA A 105 -24.24 -4.39 1.59
CA ALA A 105 -24.47 -5.02 2.90
C ALA A 105 -25.00 -6.47 2.78
N ASP A 106 -25.62 -6.82 1.65
CA ASP A 106 -26.12 -8.18 1.37
C ASP A 106 -25.08 -9.12 0.73
N ARG A 107 -23.92 -8.59 0.36
CA ARG A 107 -22.80 -9.42 -0.12
C ARG A 107 -21.84 -9.62 1.04
N GLN A 108 -21.39 -10.83 1.28
CA GLN A 108 -20.50 -11.39 2.31
C GLN A 108 -19.26 -10.56 2.73
N PHE A 109 -19.17 -9.30 2.33
CA PHE A 109 -18.07 -8.40 2.70
C PHE A 109 -18.52 -7.53 3.86
N GLU A 110 -18.00 -7.82 5.04
CA GLU A 110 -18.12 -6.90 6.16
C GLU A 110 -17.46 -5.58 5.81
N CYS A 111 -18.23 -4.50 5.81
CA CYS A 111 -17.68 -3.17 5.61
C CYS A 111 -16.71 -2.85 6.74
N ILE A 112 -15.46 -2.48 6.43
CA ILE A 112 -14.43 -2.14 7.42
C ILE A 112 -14.87 -1.03 8.37
N ALA A 113 -15.77 -0.15 7.95
CA ALA A 113 -16.33 0.91 8.80
C ALA A 113 -17.12 0.39 10.01
N ARG A 114 -17.49 -0.89 10.04
CA ARG A 114 -18.15 -1.56 11.18
C ARG A 114 -17.19 -2.27 12.12
N GLU A 115 -15.92 -2.38 11.74
CA GLU A 115 -14.92 -3.01 12.59
C GLU A 115 -14.53 -2.10 13.75
N ASP A 116 -14.52 -2.61 14.97
CA ASP A 116 -14.13 -1.87 16.17
C ASP A 116 -12.72 -1.28 16.06
N VAL A 117 -11.80 -2.01 15.43
CA VAL A 117 -10.43 -1.57 15.19
C VAL A 117 -10.40 -0.34 14.29
N TYR A 118 -11.23 -0.32 13.25
CA TYR A 118 -11.32 0.81 12.33
C TYR A 118 -11.96 2.03 12.98
N LEU A 119 -13.04 1.83 13.75
CA LEU A 119 -13.67 2.92 14.51
C LEU A 119 -12.71 3.52 15.54
N LYS A 120 -11.93 2.67 16.21
CA LYS A 120 -10.88 3.12 17.13
C LYS A 120 -9.80 3.94 16.40
N TRP A 121 -9.33 3.47 15.25
CA TRP A 121 -8.36 4.20 14.42
C TRP A 121 -8.88 5.59 14.00
N ILE A 122 -10.13 5.71 13.56
CA ILE A 122 -10.76 6.99 13.23
C ILE A 122 -10.85 7.90 14.48
N ALA A 123 -11.18 7.35 15.64
CA ALA A 123 -11.23 8.12 16.89
C ALA A 123 -9.83 8.64 17.28
N ASP A 124 -8.81 7.80 17.14
CA ASP A 124 -7.41 8.18 17.40
C ASP A 124 -6.93 9.28 16.44
N LEU A 125 -7.34 9.22 15.16
CA LEU A 125 -7.06 10.27 14.18
C LEU A 125 -7.69 11.61 14.60
N LYS A 126 -8.97 11.60 15.00
CA LYS A 126 -9.71 12.79 15.44
C LYS A 126 -9.12 13.42 16.70
N SER A 127 -8.50 12.63 17.57
CA SER A 127 -7.88 13.11 18.81
C SER A 127 -6.58 13.89 18.60
N LYS A 128 -5.94 13.76 17.44
CA LYS A 128 -4.66 14.41 17.12
C LYS A 128 -4.92 15.84 16.63
N ARG A 129 -4.52 16.85 17.42
CA ARG A 129 -4.67 18.28 17.10
C ARG A 129 -4.09 18.71 15.73
N ASP A 130 -3.12 17.95 15.21
CA ASP A 130 -2.41 18.23 13.95
C ASP A 130 -2.73 17.21 12.86
N TYR A 131 -3.95 16.68 12.83
CA TYR A 131 -4.33 15.73 11.78
C TYR A 131 -4.20 16.35 10.39
N LYS A 132 -3.23 15.88 9.62
CA LYS A 132 -2.92 16.38 8.27
C LYS A 132 -3.37 15.44 7.15
N GLY A 133 -4.30 14.54 7.44
CA GLY A 133 -4.77 13.54 6.48
C GLY A 133 -3.93 12.26 6.47
N ILE A 134 -4.24 11.36 5.55
CA ILE A 134 -3.49 10.14 5.31
C ILE A 134 -2.26 10.52 4.48
N ARG A 135 -1.07 10.16 4.99
CA ARG A 135 0.20 10.35 4.28
C ARG A 135 0.78 8.97 3.93
N PRO A 136 0.52 8.47 2.73
CA PRO A 136 1.13 7.22 2.28
C PRO A 136 2.59 7.40 1.90
N ASP A 137 3.38 6.32 1.99
CA ASP A 137 4.79 6.36 1.62
C ASP A 137 4.98 6.49 0.11
N ILE A 138 4.26 5.68 -0.67
CA ILE A 138 4.25 5.77 -2.14
C ILE A 138 2.82 5.65 -2.66
N ILE A 139 2.50 6.43 -3.68
CA ILE A 139 1.26 6.29 -4.45
C ILE A 139 1.51 6.26 -5.95
N VAL A 140 0.66 5.54 -6.67
CA VAL A 140 0.58 5.54 -8.13
C VAL A 140 -0.80 6.03 -8.52
N HIS A 141 -0.87 7.15 -9.23
CA HIS A 141 -2.13 7.84 -9.47
C HIS A 141 -2.09 8.75 -10.71
N GLU A 142 -3.22 9.31 -11.08
CA GLU A 142 -3.33 10.40 -12.02
C GLU A 142 -3.52 11.72 -11.27
N ARG A 143 -2.59 12.68 -11.46
CA ARG A 143 -2.66 13.97 -10.76
C ARG A 143 -3.86 14.77 -11.23
N ASN A 144 -4.55 15.39 -10.26
CA ASN A 144 -5.75 16.21 -10.45
C ASN A 144 -7.02 15.43 -10.84
N GLU A 145 -6.95 14.11 -10.91
CA GLU A 145 -8.07 13.24 -11.20
C GLU A 145 -8.37 12.31 -10.01
N PRO A 146 -9.59 11.86 -9.83
CA PRO A 146 -9.94 10.90 -8.78
C PRO A 146 -9.50 9.46 -9.12
N ASN A 147 -8.51 9.34 -10.01
CA ASN A 147 -8.05 8.06 -10.53
C ASN A 147 -6.81 7.60 -9.77
N ASN A 148 -7.03 6.84 -8.71
CA ASN A 148 -5.99 6.35 -7.82
C ASN A 148 -5.73 4.86 -8.06
N GLY A 149 -4.51 4.51 -8.48
CA GLY A 149 -4.13 3.15 -8.81
C GLY A 149 -3.69 2.35 -7.59
N LEU A 150 -2.55 2.71 -7.00
CA LEU A 150 -1.90 1.94 -5.94
C LEU A 150 -1.51 2.85 -4.79
N ILE A 151 -1.77 2.40 -3.56
CA ILE A 151 -1.26 2.99 -2.33
C ILE A 151 -0.34 1.98 -1.63
N ILE A 152 0.82 2.42 -1.15
CA ILE A 152 1.80 1.58 -0.48
C ILE A 152 2.21 2.21 0.83
N GLU A 153 2.20 1.40 1.89
CA GLU A 153 2.79 1.69 3.19
C GLU A 153 3.96 0.73 3.43
N PHE A 154 5.07 1.28 3.89
CA PHE A 154 6.26 0.51 4.22
C PHE A 154 6.49 0.47 5.73
N LYS A 155 7.02 -0.63 6.19
CA LYS A 155 7.51 -0.79 7.56
C LYS A 155 8.81 -1.55 7.56
N LYS A 156 9.76 -1.06 8.33
CA LYS A 156 11.03 -1.75 8.54
C LYS A 156 10.85 -2.85 9.59
N MET A 157 11.31 -4.07 9.25
CA MET A 157 11.40 -5.21 10.16
C MET A 157 10.04 -5.59 10.81
N ASP A 158 10.05 -5.88 12.11
CA ASP A 158 8.92 -6.41 12.87
C ASP A 158 8.13 -5.32 13.62
N PHE A 159 8.19 -4.06 13.16
CA PHE A 159 7.37 -3.01 13.73
C PHE A 159 5.88 -3.27 13.49
N ASP A 160 5.06 -2.78 14.42
CA ASP A 160 3.61 -2.88 14.29
C ASP A 160 3.11 -2.15 13.03
N VAL A 161 2.33 -2.86 12.22
CA VAL A 161 1.72 -2.36 10.98
C VAL A 161 0.23 -2.12 11.12
N THR A 162 -0.34 -2.29 12.30
CA THR A 162 -1.80 -2.20 12.51
C THR A 162 -2.37 -0.89 11.95
N TYR A 163 -1.67 0.21 12.19
CA TYR A 163 -2.07 1.52 11.71
C TYR A 163 -1.98 1.64 10.18
N ASP A 164 -0.90 1.10 9.59
CA ASP A 164 -0.68 1.14 8.13
C ASP A 164 -1.68 0.26 7.40
N VAL A 165 -2.00 -0.90 7.96
CA VAL A 165 -3.09 -1.77 7.48
C VAL A 165 -4.42 -1.01 7.45
N GLN A 166 -4.79 -0.28 8.50
CA GLN A 166 -6.04 0.48 8.52
C GLN A 166 -6.06 1.60 7.48
N LYS A 167 -4.92 2.30 7.27
CA LYS A 167 -4.80 3.31 6.21
C LYS A 167 -5.06 2.70 4.83
N VAL A 168 -4.38 1.58 4.52
CA VAL A 168 -4.48 0.91 3.22
C VAL A 168 -5.89 0.34 3.01
N ARG A 169 -6.48 -0.30 4.03
CA ARG A 169 -7.86 -0.82 3.98
C ARG A 169 -8.86 0.30 3.74
N TYR A 170 -8.71 1.43 4.44
CA TYR A 170 -9.56 2.60 4.21
C TYR A 170 -9.41 3.12 2.79
N ALA A 171 -8.19 3.32 2.32
CA ALA A 171 -7.92 3.90 1.01
C ALA A 171 -8.46 3.06 -0.16
N THR A 172 -8.46 1.73 -0.01
CA THR A 172 -8.95 0.78 -1.03
C THR A 172 -10.43 0.42 -0.88
N CYS A 173 -11.09 0.80 0.22
CA CYS A 173 -12.52 0.55 0.40
C CYS A 173 -13.35 1.29 -0.64
N HIS A 174 -14.35 0.64 -1.26
CA HIS A 174 -15.20 1.34 -2.24
C HIS A 174 -16.01 2.50 -1.66
N CYS A 175 -16.17 2.57 -0.35
CA CYS A 175 -16.84 3.67 0.31
C CYS A 175 -15.89 4.81 0.66
N SER A 176 -14.60 4.62 0.47
CA SER A 176 -13.61 5.67 0.65
C SER A 176 -13.69 6.67 -0.49
N PRO A 177 -13.58 7.98 -0.21
CA PRO A 177 -13.44 8.98 -1.26
C PRO A 177 -12.11 8.86 -2.00
N LEU A 178 -11.16 8.07 -1.50
CA LEU A 178 -9.83 7.89 -2.07
C LEU A 178 -9.81 6.91 -3.25
N HIS A 179 -10.68 5.89 -3.23
CA HIS A 179 -10.90 4.96 -4.33
C HIS A 179 -9.64 4.35 -4.96
N TYR A 180 -8.62 3.98 -4.14
CA TYR A 180 -7.48 3.24 -4.67
C TYR A 180 -7.93 1.86 -5.17
N ILE A 181 -7.48 1.47 -6.37
CA ILE A 181 -7.81 0.17 -6.97
C ILE A 181 -7.22 -0.97 -6.14
N VAL A 182 -5.97 -0.79 -5.67
CA VAL A 182 -5.24 -1.77 -4.88
C VAL A 182 -4.33 -1.08 -3.88
N GLY A 183 -4.06 -1.74 -2.77
CA GLY A 183 -3.14 -1.27 -1.75
C GLY A 183 -2.16 -2.36 -1.32
N ALA A 184 -1.00 -1.96 -0.83
CA ALA A 184 0.01 -2.85 -0.31
C ALA A 184 0.56 -2.37 1.04
N VAL A 185 0.73 -3.30 1.97
CA VAL A 185 1.55 -3.10 3.17
C VAL A 185 2.81 -3.96 3.01
N VAL A 186 3.97 -3.33 3.06
CA VAL A 186 5.27 -3.92 2.79
C VAL A 186 6.13 -3.90 4.04
N ARG A 187 6.50 -5.07 4.56
CA ARG A 187 7.48 -5.18 5.65
C ARG A 187 8.85 -5.48 5.08
N LEU A 188 9.75 -4.51 5.17
CA LEU A 188 11.12 -4.63 4.70
C LEU A 188 11.99 -5.36 5.75
N ARG A 189 12.49 -6.53 5.40
CA ARG A 189 13.49 -7.31 6.16
C ARG A 189 14.84 -7.27 5.44
N GLN A 190 15.88 -7.76 6.08
CA GLN A 190 17.23 -7.74 5.50
C GLN A 190 17.34 -8.49 4.16
N SER A 191 16.69 -9.64 4.01
CA SER A 191 16.82 -10.52 2.83
C SER A 191 15.60 -10.53 1.92
N ASN A 192 14.44 -10.05 2.40
CA ASN A 192 13.19 -10.07 1.65
C ASN A 192 12.20 -9.00 2.16
N ALA A 193 11.21 -8.69 1.34
CA ALA A 193 10.01 -7.97 1.75
C ALA A 193 8.84 -8.95 1.88
N GLU A 194 8.06 -8.84 2.95
CA GLU A 194 6.73 -9.42 3.03
C GLU A 194 5.72 -8.40 2.51
N VAL A 195 4.92 -8.80 1.54
CA VAL A 195 3.92 -7.94 0.87
C VAL A 195 2.54 -8.51 1.13
N GLU A 196 1.67 -7.70 1.68
CA GLU A 196 0.26 -8.01 1.89
C GLU A 196 -0.61 -7.07 1.07
N ILE A 197 -1.48 -7.62 0.22
CA ILE A 197 -2.27 -6.90 -0.77
C ILE A 197 -3.71 -6.74 -0.27
N TYR A 198 -4.27 -5.57 -0.52
CA TYR A 198 -5.63 -5.20 -0.15
C TYR A 198 -6.41 -4.69 -1.35
N GLN A 199 -7.64 -5.17 -1.50
CA GLN A 199 -8.65 -4.65 -2.43
C GLN A 199 -9.98 -4.51 -1.71
N ASP A 200 -10.76 -3.51 -2.06
CA ASP A 200 -12.10 -3.28 -1.47
C ASP A 200 -12.09 -3.24 0.08
N GLY A 201 -10.96 -2.81 0.65
CA GLY A 201 -10.77 -2.77 2.10
C GLY A 201 -10.47 -4.12 2.75
N GLN A 202 -10.32 -5.20 1.98
CA GLN A 202 -10.09 -6.55 2.47
C GLN A 202 -8.71 -7.08 2.07
N PRO A 203 -8.07 -7.92 2.92
CA PRO A 203 -6.86 -8.62 2.53
C PRO A 203 -7.19 -9.58 1.39
N ASN A 204 -6.32 -9.62 0.38
CA ASN A 204 -6.49 -10.42 -0.82
C ASN A 204 -5.46 -11.54 -0.92
N CYS A 205 -4.17 -11.19 -0.94
CA CYS A 205 -3.08 -12.17 -1.00
C CYS A 205 -1.84 -11.67 -0.25
N LYS A 206 -0.95 -12.61 0.06
CA LYS A 206 0.33 -12.33 0.73
C LYS A 206 1.45 -13.13 0.09
N PHE A 207 2.62 -12.52 -0.08
CA PHE A 207 3.80 -13.16 -0.64
C PHE A 207 5.08 -12.46 -0.17
N SER A 208 6.23 -13.09 -0.44
CA SER A 208 7.55 -12.51 -0.16
C SER A 208 8.30 -12.20 -1.44
N VAL A 209 9.06 -11.11 -1.44
CA VAL A 209 9.93 -10.68 -2.56
C VAL A 209 11.38 -10.60 -2.09
N SER A 210 12.28 -11.23 -2.82
CA SER A 210 13.73 -11.15 -2.62
C SER A 210 14.45 -10.88 -3.94
N CYS A 211 15.77 -10.74 -3.91
CA CYS A 211 16.57 -10.67 -5.13
C CYS A 211 16.50 -11.94 -5.99
N GLN A 212 16.14 -13.09 -5.40
CA GLN A 212 16.02 -14.38 -6.09
C GLN A 212 14.65 -14.59 -6.73
N GLY A 213 13.61 -13.87 -6.29
CA GLY A 213 12.27 -14.01 -6.82
C GLY A 213 11.17 -13.76 -5.82
N VAL A 214 10.00 -14.32 -6.10
CA VAL A 214 8.79 -14.24 -5.26
C VAL A 214 8.49 -15.63 -4.72
N ALA A 215 8.16 -15.71 -3.42
CA ALA A 215 7.68 -16.89 -2.73
C ALA A 215 6.29 -16.60 -2.13
N VAL A 216 5.38 -17.57 -2.22
CA VAL A 216 4.00 -17.54 -1.69
C VAL A 216 3.93 -18.33 -0.41
#